data_832d2cb39ed9fa62d16e07207253a076
#
_entry.id   832d2cb39ed9fa62d16e07207253a076
#
_cell.length_a   1.000
_cell.length_b   1.000
_cell.length_c   1.000
_cell.angle_alpha   90.00
_cell.angle_beta   90.00
_cell.angle_gamma   90.00
#
_symmetry.space_group_name_H-M   'P 1'
#
loop_
_entity.id
_entity.type
_entity.pdbx_description
1 polymer ?
#
loop_
_entity_poly.entity_id
_entity_poly.type
_entity_poly.pdbx_seq_one_letter_code
_entity_poly.pdbx_strand_id
1 'polypeptide(L)'
;DPFDVDGYAALLRRARTVRARAVYAPDFDREVHQPVAGSIPVLPEARLVITEGNYLLSPDPAWRAVRGLLDEVWYCELASDERVRRLVARHERFGKAADAARAWVASVDEPNAAAIAAWRDTADLVVDVASLGLPAGRD
;
A
#
# COMPACT_ATOMS: atom_id res chain seq x y z
N ASP A 1 -13.68 10.12 -2.17
CA ASP A 1 -12.48 9.30 -2.00
C ASP A 1 -11.71 9.83 -0.79
N PRO A 2 -11.40 9.03 0.22
CA PRO A 2 -10.66 9.48 1.40
C PRO A 2 -9.16 9.71 1.13
N PHE A 3 -8.67 9.41 -0.09
CA PHE A 3 -7.27 9.55 -0.45
C PHE A 3 -7.01 10.83 -1.24
N ASP A 4 -5.98 11.57 -0.84
CA ASP A 4 -5.43 12.71 -1.62
C ASP A 4 -4.55 12.16 -2.77
N VAL A 5 -5.20 11.69 -3.83
CA VAL A 5 -4.52 11.07 -4.99
C VAL A 5 -3.67 12.10 -5.73
N ASP A 6 -4.14 13.35 -5.83
CA ASP A 6 -3.41 14.43 -6.49
C ASP A 6 -2.17 14.85 -5.72
N GLY A 7 -2.27 14.96 -4.39
CA GLY A 7 -1.12 15.20 -3.51
C GLY A 7 -0.11 14.07 -3.57
N TYR A 8 -0.57 12.82 -3.63
CA TYR A 8 0.31 11.67 -3.81
C TYR A 8 1.04 11.70 -5.17
N ALA A 9 0.33 11.98 -6.25
CA ALA A 9 0.95 12.15 -7.56
C ALA A 9 1.98 13.30 -7.58
N ALA A 10 1.68 14.43 -6.91
CA ALA A 10 2.60 15.55 -6.79
C ALA A 10 3.87 15.18 -5.99
N LEU A 11 3.72 14.39 -4.93
CA LEU A 11 4.83 13.86 -4.14
C LEU A 11 5.76 12.97 -5.00
N LEU A 12 5.19 12.02 -5.75
CA LEU A 12 5.96 11.13 -6.63
C LEU A 12 6.73 11.91 -7.72
N ARG A 13 6.09 12.92 -8.34
CA ARG A 13 6.78 13.80 -9.31
C ARG A 13 7.96 14.52 -8.66
N ARG A 14 7.78 15.07 -7.46
CA ARG A 14 8.86 15.73 -6.72
C ARG A 14 9.98 14.75 -6.37
N ALA A 15 9.66 13.56 -5.87
CA ALA A 15 10.65 12.53 -5.55
C ALA A 15 11.46 12.10 -6.78
N ARG A 16 10.85 12.10 -7.97
CA ARG A 16 11.52 11.76 -9.23
C ARG A 16 12.41 12.89 -9.78
N THR A 17 12.04 14.15 -9.58
CA THR A 17 12.68 15.29 -10.27
C THR A 17 13.61 16.11 -9.37
N VAL A 18 13.34 16.22 -8.09
CA VAL A 18 14.13 17.03 -7.16
C VAL A 18 15.35 16.24 -6.67
N ARG A 19 16.54 16.69 -7.08
CA ARG A 19 17.81 16.02 -6.73
C ARG A 19 18.73 16.87 -5.87
N ALA A 20 18.38 18.14 -5.61
CA ALA A 20 19.22 19.06 -4.85
C ALA A 20 18.94 19.04 -3.33
N ARG A 21 17.83 18.47 -2.91
CA ARG A 21 17.38 18.44 -1.50
C ARG A 21 16.43 17.27 -1.25
N ALA A 22 16.25 16.91 0.00
CA ALA A 22 15.25 15.92 0.39
C ALA A 22 13.82 16.36 0.01
N VAL A 23 13.01 15.40 -0.41
CA VAL A 23 11.56 15.54 -0.57
C VAL A 23 10.91 14.82 0.59
N TYR A 24 9.98 15.49 1.26
CA TYR A 24 9.34 14.93 2.44
C TYR A 24 7.95 14.40 2.10
N ALA A 25 7.70 13.17 2.52
CA ALA A 25 6.40 12.51 2.47
C ALA A 25 5.70 12.55 3.84
N PRO A 26 4.37 12.52 3.88
CA PRO A 26 3.64 12.34 5.12
C PRO A 26 3.79 10.92 5.65
N ASP A 27 3.67 10.78 6.96
CA ASP A 27 3.52 9.51 7.67
C ASP A 27 2.14 9.47 8.32
N PHE A 28 1.76 8.32 8.85
CA PHE A 28 0.54 8.17 9.66
C PHE A 28 0.91 7.60 11.02
N ASP A 29 0.78 8.44 12.03
CA ASP A 29 1.00 8.03 13.42
C ASP A 29 -0.19 7.19 13.90
N ARG A 30 0.08 5.92 14.21
CA ARG A 30 -0.94 4.95 14.63
C ARG A 30 -1.34 5.08 16.09
N GLU A 31 -0.54 5.75 16.93
CA GLU A 31 -0.87 5.96 18.34
C GLU A 31 -1.89 7.09 18.49
N VAL A 32 -1.65 8.19 17.79
CA VAL A 32 -2.56 9.34 17.82
C VAL A 32 -3.59 9.34 16.68
N HIS A 33 -3.54 8.35 15.79
CA HIS A 33 -4.44 8.18 14.63
C HIS A 33 -4.51 9.43 13.73
N GLN A 34 -3.37 10.05 13.45
CA GLN A 34 -3.30 11.28 12.64
C GLN A 34 -2.17 11.23 11.60
N PRO A 35 -2.37 11.89 10.45
CA PRO A 35 -1.29 12.09 9.49
C PRO A 35 -0.28 13.11 10.04
N VAL A 36 1.00 12.78 9.89
CA VAL A 36 2.14 13.64 10.25
C VAL A 36 2.80 14.14 8.97
N ALA A 37 2.73 15.45 8.73
CA ALA A 37 3.32 16.04 7.55
C ALA A 37 4.86 16.03 7.62
N GLY A 38 5.51 15.76 6.47
CA GLY A 38 6.96 15.92 6.34
C GLY A 38 7.81 14.97 7.19
N SER A 39 7.28 13.80 7.52
CA SER A 39 7.92 12.85 8.44
C SER A 39 8.91 11.93 7.75
N ILE A 40 8.66 11.55 6.49
CA ILE A 40 9.47 10.59 5.75
C ILE A 40 10.35 11.32 4.72
N PRO A 41 11.69 11.40 4.92
CA PRO A 41 12.57 12.01 3.94
C PRO A 41 12.92 11.05 2.80
N VAL A 42 12.67 11.47 1.57
CA VAL A 42 13.25 10.86 0.36
C VAL A 42 14.50 11.66 0.02
N LEU A 43 15.66 11.07 0.27
CA LEU A 43 16.95 11.76 0.13
C LEU A 43 17.35 11.91 -1.36
N PRO A 44 18.14 12.93 -1.71
CA PRO A 44 18.59 13.16 -3.10
C PRO A 44 19.37 12.00 -3.70
N GLU A 45 20.12 11.27 -2.87
CA GLU A 45 20.92 10.10 -3.24
C GLU A 45 20.10 8.81 -3.35
N ALA A 46 18.81 8.81 -3.00
CA ALA A 46 17.95 7.64 -3.13
C ALA A 46 17.87 7.21 -4.61
N ARG A 47 18.33 6.00 -4.88
CA ARG A 47 18.34 5.40 -6.22
C ARG A 47 17.08 4.60 -6.50
N LEU A 48 16.39 4.17 -5.47
CA LEU A 48 15.15 3.42 -5.52
C LEU A 48 14.17 4.01 -4.51
N VAL A 49 12.94 4.22 -4.94
CA VAL A 49 11.81 4.58 -4.07
C VAL A 49 10.77 3.51 -4.24
N ILE A 50 10.45 2.82 -3.15
CA ILE A 50 9.38 1.82 -3.11
C ILE A 50 8.20 2.44 -2.38
N THR A 51 7.04 2.35 -2.98
CA THR A 51 5.78 2.75 -2.37
C THR A 51 4.79 1.60 -2.46
N GLU A 52 3.84 1.54 -1.55
CA GLU A 52 2.80 0.51 -1.56
C GLU A 52 1.41 1.14 -1.48
N GLY A 53 0.42 0.46 -2.02
CA GLY A 53 -0.96 0.90 -1.95
C GLY A 53 -1.90 0.02 -2.74
N ASN A 54 -3.10 -0.15 -2.22
CA ASN A 54 -4.11 -1.06 -2.78
C ASN A 54 -4.62 -0.64 -4.16
N TYR A 55 -4.54 0.65 -4.50
CA TYR A 55 -5.19 1.20 -5.70
C TYR A 55 -4.22 1.58 -6.83
N LEU A 56 -2.94 1.20 -6.74
CA LEU A 56 -1.92 1.54 -7.75
C LEU A 56 -2.21 0.94 -9.13
N LEU A 57 -3.01 -0.12 -9.19
CA LEU A 57 -3.49 -0.77 -10.42
C LEU A 57 -4.93 -0.39 -10.78
N SER A 58 -5.57 0.52 -10.04
CA SER A 58 -6.95 0.91 -10.28
C SER A 58 -7.14 1.54 -11.67
N PRO A 59 -8.23 1.20 -12.38
CA PRO A 59 -8.56 1.83 -13.66
C PRO A 59 -9.12 3.26 -13.53
N ASP A 60 -9.31 3.75 -12.32
CA ASP A 60 -9.74 5.13 -12.08
C ASP A 60 -8.75 6.13 -12.70
N PRO A 61 -9.22 7.20 -13.38
CA PRO A 61 -8.34 8.15 -14.05
C PRO A 61 -7.29 8.81 -13.16
N ALA A 62 -7.62 9.12 -11.90
CA ALA A 62 -6.67 9.71 -10.95
C ALA A 62 -5.54 8.72 -10.60
N TRP A 63 -5.90 7.45 -10.35
CA TRP A 63 -4.93 6.40 -10.07
C TRP A 63 -4.11 6.00 -11.29
N ARG A 64 -4.68 6.08 -12.50
CA ARG A 64 -3.89 5.93 -13.75
C ARG A 64 -2.82 7.01 -13.88
N ALA A 65 -3.10 8.24 -13.46
CA ALA A 65 -2.10 9.30 -13.45
C ALA A 65 -0.95 8.99 -12.47
N VAL A 66 -1.25 8.41 -11.31
CA VAL A 66 -0.23 7.90 -10.36
C VAL A 66 0.56 6.75 -10.98
N ARG A 67 -0.13 5.76 -11.59
CA ARG A 67 0.50 4.61 -12.25
C ARG A 67 1.53 5.05 -13.29
N GLY A 68 1.24 6.10 -14.06
CA GLY A 68 2.15 6.67 -15.07
C GLY A 68 3.41 7.33 -14.49
N LEU A 69 3.51 7.52 -13.18
CA LEU A 69 4.69 8.05 -12.49
C LEU A 69 5.59 6.95 -11.91
N LEU A 70 5.15 5.69 -11.93
CA LEU A 70 5.89 4.54 -11.43
C LEU A 70 6.58 3.82 -12.60
N ASP A 71 7.81 3.38 -12.40
CA ASP A 71 8.55 2.64 -13.42
C ASP A 71 8.01 1.21 -13.55
N GLU A 72 7.65 0.58 -12.41
CA GLU A 72 6.99 -0.72 -12.36
C GLU A 72 5.96 -0.74 -11.24
N VAL A 73 4.89 -1.50 -11.42
CA VAL A 73 3.91 -1.81 -10.37
C VAL A 73 3.74 -3.31 -10.27
N TRP A 74 4.01 -3.84 -9.09
CA TRP A 74 3.94 -5.27 -8.81
C TRP A 74 2.67 -5.60 -8.03
N TYR A 75 2.08 -6.74 -8.37
CA TYR A 75 0.98 -7.31 -7.61
C TYR A 75 1.51 -8.40 -6.68
N CYS A 76 1.37 -8.23 -5.38
CA CYS A 76 1.75 -9.21 -4.38
C CYS A 76 0.60 -10.20 -4.18
N GLU A 77 0.78 -11.42 -4.64
CA GLU A 77 -0.19 -12.50 -4.53
C GLU A 77 0.05 -13.33 -3.28
N LEU A 78 -1.03 -13.63 -2.57
CA LEU A 78 -1.03 -14.53 -1.43
C LEU A 78 -2.33 -15.32 -1.42
N ALA A 79 -2.27 -16.61 -1.08
CA ALA A 79 -3.44 -17.47 -0.96
C ALA A 79 -4.48 -16.85 -0.02
N SER A 80 -5.76 -16.91 -0.39
CA SER A 80 -6.82 -16.19 0.31
C SER A 80 -6.96 -16.58 1.78
N ASP A 81 -6.83 -17.87 2.10
CA ASP A 81 -6.88 -18.38 3.47
C ASP A 81 -5.75 -17.81 4.34
N GLU A 82 -4.53 -17.78 3.80
CA GLU A 82 -3.38 -17.20 4.48
C GLU A 82 -3.51 -15.68 4.63
N ARG A 83 -4.00 -14.98 3.60
CA ARG A 83 -4.27 -13.55 3.66
C ARG A 83 -5.30 -13.22 4.76
N VAL A 84 -6.44 -13.95 4.78
CA VAL A 84 -7.48 -13.79 5.80
C VAL A 84 -6.91 -14.05 7.18
N ARG A 85 -6.15 -15.12 7.36
CA ARG A 85 -5.50 -15.44 8.63
C ARG A 85 -4.63 -14.30 9.14
N ARG A 86 -3.78 -13.73 8.27
CA ARG A 86 -2.89 -12.61 8.61
C ARG A 86 -3.66 -11.34 8.93
N LEU A 87 -4.72 -11.04 8.18
CA LEU A 87 -5.56 -9.86 8.41
C LEU A 87 -6.29 -9.94 9.75
N VAL A 88 -6.89 -11.09 10.08
CA VAL A 88 -7.54 -11.31 11.38
C VAL A 88 -6.54 -11.12 12.52
N ALA A 89 -5.37 -11.79 12.44
CA ALA A 89 -4.32 -11.66 13.46
C ALA A 89 -3.85 -10.19 13.62
N ARG A 90 -3.71 -9.45 12.51
CA ARG A 90 -3.37 -8.03 12.56
C ARG A 90 -4.43 -7.20 13.26
N HIS A 91 -5.72 -7.39 12.95
CA HIS A 91 -6.80 -6.67 13.61
C HIS A 91 -6.88 -6.96 15.10
N GLU A 92 -6.68 -8.24 15.51
CA GLU A 92 -6.63 -8.63 16.91
C GLU A 92 -5.48 -7.96 17.66
N ARG A 93 -4.29 -7.93 17.05
CA ARG A 93 -3.12 -7.26 17.62
C ARG A 93 -3.35 -5.76 17.84
N PHE A 94 -4.10 -5.11 16.96
CA PHE A 94 -4.49 -3.70 17.13
C PHE A 94 -5.77 -3.50 17.94
N GLY A 95 -6.14 -4.46 18.76
CA GLY A 95 -7.15 -4.32 19.81
C GLY A 95 -8.58 -4.69 19.41
N LYS A 96 -8.83 -5.26 18.21
CA LYS A 96 -10.17 -5.78 17.92
C LYS A 96 -10.38 -7.13 18.59
N ALA A 97 -11.59 -7.35 19.11
CA ALA A 97 -12.02 -8.69 19.55
C ALA A 97 -12.04 -9.66 18.35
N ALA A 98 -11.74 -10.94 18.59
CA ALA A 98 -11.59 -11.94 17.53
C ALA A 98 -12.80 -12.03 16.57
N ASP A 99 -14.03 -12.00 17.12
CA ASP A 99 -15.25 -12.05 16.30
C ASP A 99 -15.44 -10.77 15.47
N ALA A 100 -15.14 -9.62 16.05
CA ALA A 100 -15.18 -8.33 15.35
C ALA A 100 -14.09 -8.24 14.26
N ALA A 101 -12.90 -8.81 14.49
CA ALA A 101 -11.84 -8.90 13.51
C ALA A 101 -12.26 -9.75 12.30
N ARG A 102 -12.81 -10.94 12.55
CA ARG A 102 -13.34 -11.82 11.48
C ARG A 102 -14.48 -11.18 10.70
N ALA A 103 -15.44 -10.56 11.39
CA ALA A 103 -16.55 -9.86 10.74
C ALA A 103 -16.05 -8.70 9.86
N TRP A 104 -15.08 -7.95 10.32
CA TRP A 104 -14.47 -6.85 9.56
C TRP A 104 -13.76 -7.35 8.32
N VAL A 105 -12.93 -8.38 8.44
CA VAL A 105 -12.24 -8.99 7.29
C VAL A 105 -13.25 -9.45 6.24
N ALA A 106 -14.30 -10.16 6.66
CA ALA A 106 -15.31 -10.68 5.73
C ALA A 106 -16.14 -9.58 5.04
N SER A 107 -16.45 -8.47 5.74
CA SER A 107 -17.34 -7.44 5.22
C SER A 107 -16.61 -6.26 4.56
N VAL A 108 -15.34 -6.06 4.84
CA VAL A 108 -14.56 -4.91 4.35
C VAL A 108 -13.34 -5.35 3.54
N ASP A 109 -12.46 -6.17 4.16
CA ASP A 109 -11.18 -6.49 3.53
C ASP A 109 -11.34 -7.44 2.35
N GLU A 110 -12.22 -8.46 2.43
CA GLU A 110 -12.44 -9.42 1.34
C GLU A 110 -13.09 -8.80 0.10
N PRO A 111 -14.17 -7.99 0.20
CA PRO A 111 -14.71 -7.28 -0.97
C PRO A 111 -13.67 -6.36 -1.64
N ASN A 112 -12.85 -5.66 -0.83
CA ASN A 112 -11.78 -4.83 -1.34
C ASN A 112 -10.70 -5.65 -2.05
N ALA A 113 -10.28 -6.76 -1.45
CA ALA A 113 -9.31 -7.67 -2.06
C ALA A 113 -9.80 -8.26 -3.39
N ALA A 114 -11.10 -8.62 -3.49
CA ALA A 114 -11.70 -9.10 -4.73
C ALA A 114 -11.69 -8.01 -5.83
N ALA A 115 -12.01 -6.77 -5.48
CA ALA A 115 -11.93 -5.65 -6.42
C ALA A 115 -10.50 -5.42 -6.94
N ILE A 116 -9.51 -5.47 -6.05
CA ILE A 116 -8.09 -5.29 -6.41
C ILE A 116 -7.58 -6.46 -7.25
N ALA A 117 -7.99 -7.70 -6.95
CA ALA A 117 -7.61 -8.88 -7.70
C ALA A 117 -8.07 -8.82 -9.16
N ALA A 118 -9.15 -8.12 -9.47
CA ALA A 118 -9.61 -7.91 -10.84
C ALA A 118 -8.62 -7.09 -11.70
N TRP A 119 -7.69 -6.37 -11.08
CA TRP A 119 -6.68 -5.57 -11.77
C TRP A 119 -5.31 -6.25 -11.85
N ARG A 120 -5.17 -7.44 -11.29
CA ARG A 120 -3.93 -8.23 -11.19
C ARG A 120 -3.15 -8.31 -12.52
N ASP A 121 -3.84 -8.60 -13.60
CA ASP A 121 -3.22 -8.80 -14.92
C ASP A 121 -2.74 -7.50 -15.58
N THR A 122 -2.97 -6.35 -14.96
CA THR A 122 -2.42 -5.05 -15.38
C THR A 122 -1.10 -4.71 -14.68
N ALA A 123 -0.64 -5.54 -13.75
CA ALA A 123 0.66 -5.39 -13.10
C ALA A 123 1.80 -5.74 -14.06
N ASP A 124 2.95 -5.11 -13.87
CA ASP A 124 4.18 -5.44 -14.62
C ASP A 124 4.77 -6.78 -14.15
N LEU A 125 4.55 -7.11 -12.87
CA LEU A 125 4.99 -8.37 -12.27
C LEU A 125 3.98 -8.85 -11.23
N VAL A 126 3.69 -10.14 -11.24
CA VAL A 126 2.96 -10.81 -10.15
C VAL A 126 3.97 -11.58 -9.30
N VAL A 127 4.02 -11.25 -8.02
CA VAL A 127 4.94 -11.86 -7.05
C VAL A 127 4.15 -12.78 -6.12
N ASP A 128 4.42 -14.07 -6.17
CA ASP A 128 3.93 -15.01 -5.16
C ASP A 128 4.72 -14.82 -3.85
N VAL A 129 4.09 -14.16 -2.90
CA VAL A 129 4.71 -13.83 -1.59
C VAL A 129 5.03 -15.11 -0.79
N ALA A 130 4.28 -16.19 -0.96
CA ALA A 130 4.55 -17.45 -0.27
C ALA A 130 5.88 -18.07 -0.73
N SER A 131 6.22 -17.93 -2.02
CA SER A 131 7.47 -18.46 -2.59
C SER A 131 8.74 -17.76 -2.09
N LEU A 132 8.62 -16.54 -1.52
CA LEU A 132 9.76 -15.77 -1.04
C LEU A 132 10.30 -16.25 0.31
N GLY A 133 9.61 -17.18 0.98
CA GLY A 133 10.04 -17.71 2.29
C GLY A 133 10.18 -16.64 3.37
N LEU A 134 9.52 -15.51 3.20
CA LEU A 134 9.58 -14.41 4.16
C LEU A 134 8.93 -14.85 5.47
N PRO A 135 9.59 -14.61 6.62
CA PRO A 135 8.96 -14.84 7.92
C PRO A 135 7.68 -14.00 7.99
N ALA A 136 6.64 -14.54 8.64
CA ALA A 136 5.47 -13.75 8.99
C ALA A 136 5.96 -12.47 9.68
N GLY A 137 5.63 -11.30 9.08
CA GLY A 137 6.27 -10.03 9.35
C GLY A 137 6.57 -9.80 10.84
N ARG A 138 7.82 -9.44 11.10
CA ARG A 138 8.16 -8.75 12.34
C ARG A 138 7.78 -7.29 12.11
N ASP A 139 6.86 -6.84 12.88
CA ASP A 139 6.51 -5.41 12.98
C ASP A 139 7.45 -4.70 13.92
#